data_b432c16ad82dedb7c1b17c0f94e57433
#
_entry.id   b432c16ad82dedb7c1b17c0f94e57433
#
_cell.length_a   1.000
_cell.length_b   1.000
_cell.length_c   1.000
_cell.angle_alpha   90.00
_cell.angle_beta   90.00
_cell.angle_gamma   90.00
#
_symmetry.space_group_name_H-M   'P 1'
#
loop_
_entity.id
_entity.type
_entity.pdbx_description
1 polymer ?
#
loop_
_entity_poly.entity_id
_entity_poly.type
_entity_poly.pdbx_seq_one_letter_code
_entity_poly.pdbx_strand_id
1 'polypeptide(L)'
;TLINLKILKKCHENYIIIVTKKESIAMANGIYIEIKKRILDAEEGSIFVTSDFTDIATTTTVRKCLGRQVEEKNIRRIIDGVYEKPVYSNLLREYVPANPEKVAYAIARGFHWTIAPCGDVALNKLGLSTQVPVVWSYISDGPYRKFSWDNITLSFKHRANREISYMSETTTLVV
;
A
#
# COMPACT_ATOMS: atom_id res chain seq x y z
N THR A 1 51.37 -9.66 -30.30
CA THR A 1 50.45 -8.48 -30.42
C THR A 1 48.98 -8.85 -30.22
N LEU A 2 48.57 -10.09 -30.60
CA LEU A 2 47.19 -10.57 -30.45
C LEU A 2 46.78 -10.96 -29.00
N ILE A 3 47.77 -11.32 -28.16
CA ILE A 3 47.55 -11.69 -26.76
C ILE A 3 47.21 -10.45 -25.94
N ASN A 4 47.85 -9.32 -26.18
CA ASN A 4 47.60 -8.07 -25.46
C ASN A 4 46.20 -7.49 -25.77
N LEU A 5 45.68 -7.70 -26.97
CA LEU A 5 44.35 -7.19 -27.34
C LEU A 5 43.22 -7.95 -26.65
N LYS A 6 43.38 -9.28 -26.47
CA LYS A 6 42.42 -10.12 -25.73
C LYS A 6 42.40 -9.80 -24.23
N ILE A 7 43.57 -9.54 -23.64
CA ILE A 7 43.67 -9.18 -22.22
C ILE A 7 43.08 -7.79 -21.97
N LEU A 8 43.32 -6.82 -22.85
CA LEU A 8 42.74 -5.49 -22.78
C LEU A 8 41.21 -5.49 -22.94
N LYS A 9 40.66 -6.30 -23.86
CA LYS A 9 39.20 -6.47 -23.98
C LYS A 9 38.59 -7.08 -22.72
N LYS A 10 39.21 -8.10 -22.14
CA LYS A 10 38.70 -8.75 -20.93
C LYS A 10 38.76 -7.82 -19.71
N CYS A 11 39.79 -7.00 -19.57
CA CYS A 11 39.89 -5.96 -18.57
C CYS A 11 38.84 -4.85 -18.77
N HIS A 12 38.59 -4.47 -20.04
CA HIS A 12 37.60 -3.43 -20.34
C HIS A 12 36.17 -3.88 -20.06
N GLU A 13 35.81 -5.12 -20.43
CA GLU A 13 34.49 -5.70 -20.13
C GLU A 13 34.26 -5.84 -18.62
N ASN A 14 35.23 -6.30 -17.85
CA ASN A 14 35.15 -6.38 -16.41
C ASN A 14 35.02 -4.99 -15.74
N TYR A 15 35.70 -3.98 -16.25
CA TYR A 15 35.60 -2.60 -15.78
C TYR A 15 34.21 -2.01 -16.04
N ILE A 16 33.65 -2.22 -17.24
CA ILE A 16 32.29 -1.80 -17.58
C ILE A 16 31.26 -2.48 -16.69
N ILE A 17 31.38 -3.79 -16.44
CA ILE A 17 30.48 -4.54 -15.56
C ILE A 17 30.55 -4.02 -14.11
N ILE A 18 31.72 -3.68 -13.62
CA ILE A 18 31.90 -3.14 -12.27
C ILE A 18 31.30 -1.73 -12.16
N VAL A 19 31.51 -0.86 -13.14
CA VAL A 19 30.97 0.51 -13.15
C VAL A 19 29.44 0.46 -13.22
N THR A 20 28.85 -0.29 -14.13
CA THR A 20 27.39 -0.44 -14.24
C THR A 20 26.76 -1.04 -12.98
N LYS A 21 27.44 -1.98 -12.33
CA LYS A 21 26.97 -2.55 -11.06
C LYS A 21 27.02 -1.56 -9.91
N LYS A 22 28.04 -0.70 -9.83
CA LYS A 22 28.12 0.39 -8.85
C LYS A 22 27.02 1.44 -9.06
N GLU A 23 26.79 1.85 -10.30
CA GLU A 23 25.72 2.80 -10.64
C GLU A 23 24.34 2.23 -10.32
N SER A 24 24.07 0.97 -10.64
CA SER A 24 22.80 0.31 -10.33
C SER A 24 22.58 0.18 -8.81
N ILE A 25 23.62 -0.05 -8.02
CA ILE A 25 23.54 -0.08 -6.55
C ILE A 25 23.30 1.31 -5.99
N ALA A 26 23.94 2.35 -6.52
CA ALA A 26 23.74 3.72 -6.09
C ALA A 26 22.31 4.21 -6.39
N MET A 27 21.76 3.90 -7.57
CA MET A 27 20.37 4.19 -7.92
C MET A 27 19.39 3.42 -7.02
N ALA A 28 19.63 2.15 -6.75
CA ALA A 28 18.78 1.35 -5.86
C ALA A 28 18.79 1.91 -4.41
N ASN A 29 19.92 2.42 -3.94
CA ASN A 29 20.02 3.08 -2.64
C ASN A 29 19.27 4.42 -2.61
N GLY A 30 19.34 5.22 -3.69
CA GLY A 30 18.59 6.46 -3.82
C GLY A 30 17.08 6.23 -3.75
N ILE A 31 16.57 5.26 -4.51
CA ILE A 31 15.16 4.85 -4.49
C ILE A 31 14.72 4.42 -3.08
N TYR A 32 15.53 3.59 -2.42
CA TYR A 32 15.24 3.13 -1.06
C TYR A 32 15.15 4.29 -0.06
N ILE A 33 16.08 5.25 -0.12
CA ILE A 33 16.10 6.42 0.76
C ILE A 33 14.87 7.29 0.54
N GLU A 34 14.45 7.47 -0.71
CA GLU A 34 13.30 8.27 -1.06
C GLU A 34 11.99 7.65 -0.56
N ILE A 35 11.80 6.34 -0.76
CA ILE A 35 10.67 5.59 -0.22
C ILE A 35 10.65 5.66 1.31
N LYS A 36 11.81 5.43 1.94
CA LYS A 36 11.95 5.52 3.41
C LYS A 36 11.58 6.89 3.93
N LYS A 37 12.06 7.96 3.29
CA LYS A 37 11.74 9.35 3.65
C LYS A 37 10.24 9.59 3.58
N ARG A 38 9.57 9.23 2.47
CA ARG A 38 8.11 9.37 2.30
C ARG A 38 7.31 8.65 3.39
N ILE A 39 7.77 7.47 3.81
CA ILE A 39 7.15 6.71 4.91
C ILE A 39 7.36 7.40 6.26
N LEU A 40 8.57 7.88 6.54
CA LEU A 40 8.88 8.52 7.81
C LEU A 40 8.18 9.88 7.96
N ASP A 41 8.06 10.64 6.88
CA ASP A 41 7.38 11.95 6.85
C ASP A 41 5.85 11.82 6.93
N ALA A 42 5.27 10.65 6.65
CA ALA A 42 3.84 10.43 6.76
C ALA A 42 3.39 10.34 8.23
N GLU A 43 2.14 10.69 8.47
CA GLU A 43 1.52 10.59 9.80
C GLU A 43 1.41 9.12 10.27
N GLU A 44 1.41 8.92 11.59
CA GLU A 44 1.10 7.61 12.17
C GLU A 44 -0.32 7.17 11.80
N GLY A 45 -0.52 5.87 11.56
CA GLY A 45 -1.78 5.32 11.07
C GLY A 45 -2.04 5.58 9.58
N SER A 46 -1.03 6.06 8.83
CA SER A 46 -1.10 6.14 7.36
C SER A 46 -1.03 4.76 6.74
N ILE A 47 -1.87 4.54 5.72
CA ILE A 47 -1.91 3.28 4.97
C ILE A 47 -1.27 3.50 3.59
N PHE A 48 -0.33 2.63 3.24
CA PHE A 48 0.40 2.64 1.98
C PHE A 48 0.03 1.42 1.14
N VAL A 49 -0.08 1.63 -0.15
CA VAL A 49 -0.17 0.55 -1.13
C VAL A 49 1.02 0.63 -2.10
N THR A 50 1.33 -0.49 -2.73
CA THR A 50 2.50 -0.54 -3.64
C THR A 50 2.40 0.50 -4.76
N SER A 51 1.18 0.83 -5.22
CA SER A 51 0.93 1.84 -6.25
C SER A 51 1.29 3.26 -5.83
N ASP A 52 1.32 3.58 -4.54
CA ASP A 52 1.65 4.93 -4.04
C ASP A 52 3.12 5.34 -4.30
N PHE A 53 3.96 4.40 -4.69
CA PHE A 53 5.39 4.59 -4.94
C PHE A 53 5.82 4.26 -6.38
N THR A 54 4.86 4.07 -7.29
CA THR A 54 5.17 3.74 -8.70
C THR A 54 5.77 4.92 -9.47
N ASP A 55 5.63 6.14 -8.93
CA ASP A 55 6.31 7.35 -9.39
C ASP A 55 7.83 7.33 -9.12
N ILE A 56 8.27 6.61 -8.09
CA ILE A 56 9.68 6.51 -7.70
C ILE A 56 10.37 5.33 -8.40
N ALA A 57 9.70 4.16 -8.46
CA ALA A 57 10.31 2.94 -8.98
C ALA A 57 9.29 1.92 -9.47
N THR A 58 9.78 0.90 -10.18
CA THR A 58 8.94 -0.22 -10.62
C THR A 58 8.34 -0.97 -9.43
N THR A 59 7.15 -1.53 -9.63
CA THR A 59 6.40 -2.31 -8.60
C THR A 59 7.26 -3.37 -7.92
N THR A 60 8.15 -4.03 -8.66
CA THR A 60 9.05 -5.08 -8.12
C THR A 60 10.08 -4.48 -7.14
N THR A 61 10.66 -3.32 -7.50
CA THR A 61 11.62 -2.61 -6.64
C THR A 61 10.92 -2.05 -5.40
N VAL A 62 9.75 -1.44 -5.58
CA VAL A 62 8.93 -0.92 -4.48
C VAL A 62 8.61 -2.02 -3.46
N ARG A 63 8.15 -3.20 -3.91
CA ARG A 63 7.87 -4.34 -3.02
C ARG A 63 9.09 -4.77 -2.20
N LYS A 64 10.27 -4.80 -2.81
CA LYS A 64 11.52 -5.11 -2.10
C LYS A 64 11.87 -4.04 -1.06
N CYS A 65 11.70 -2.76 -1.40
CA CYS A 65 11.93 -1.65 -0.48
C CYS A 65 10.93 -1.68 0.70
N LEU A 66 9.64 -1.87 0.43
CA LEU A 66 8.62 -1.99 1.48
C LEU A 66 8.86 -3.21 2.38
N GLY A 67 9.32 -4.35 1.81
CA GLY A 67 9.72 -5.52 2.60
C GLY A 67 10.83 -5.18 3.61
N ARG A 68 11.87 -4.45 3.20
CA ARG A 68 12.93 -3.99 4.10
C ARG A 68 12.40 -3.01 5.17
N GLN A 69 11.46 -2.13 4.82
CA GLN A 69 10.83 -1.22 5.79
C GLN A 69 10.02 -1.98 6.86
N VAL A 70 9.42 -3.13 6.50
CA VAL A 70 8.76 -4.03 7.46
C VAL A 70 9.80 -4.69 8.37
N GLU A 71 10.93 -5.17 7.83
CA GLU A 71 12.05 -5.74 8.61
C GLU A 71 12.65 -4.72 9.58
N GLU A 72 12.76 -3.44 9.16
CA GLU A 72 13.21 -2.33 10.00
C GLU A 72 12.12 -1.84 10.99
N LYS A 73 10.92 -2.42 10.98
CA LYS A 73 9.77 -2.08 11.84
C LYS A 73 9.26 -0.64 11.68
N ASN A 74 9.58 0.02 10.56
CA ASN A 74 9.03 1.35 10.23
C ASN A 74 7.57 1.27 9.80
N ILE A 75 7.18 0.16 9.19
CA ILE A 75 5.80 -0.16 8.79
C ILE A 75 5.48 -1.61 9.14
N ARG A 76 4.19 -1.92 9.25
CA ARG A 76 3.71 -3.31 9.33
C ARG A 76 2.88 -3.65 8.09
N ARG A 77 2.93 -4.90 7.69
CA ARG A 77 2.09 -5.42 6.61
C ARG A 77 0.75 -5.87 7.18
N ILE A 78 -0.36 -5.34 6.64
CA ILE A 78 -1.71 -5.70 7.03
C ILE A 78 -2.20 -6.88 6.19
N ILE A 79 -2.16 -6.72 4.88
CA ILE A 79 -2.47 -7.73 3.86
C ILE A 79 -1.47 -7.61 2.71
N ASP A 80 -1.55 -8.50 1.72
CA ASP A 80 -0.67 -8.45 0.55
C ASP A 80 -0.79 -7.12 -0.20
N GLY A 81 0.33 -6.40 -0.26
CA GLY A 81 0.44 -5.11 -0.95
C GLY A 81 -0.09 -3.91 -0.18
N VAL A 82 -0.57 -4.08 1.06
CA VAL A 82 -1.06 -3.01 1.93
C VAL A 82 -0.26 -2.98 3.22
N TYR A 83 0.26 -1.82 3.55
CA TYR A 83 1.14 -1.57 4.69
C TYR A 83 0.64 -0.40 5.51
N GLU A 84 0.95 -0.38 6.79
CA GLU A 84 0.58 0.69 7.72
C GLU A 84 1.81 1.21 8.45
N LYS A 85 1.88 2.51 8.69
CA LYS A 85 2.74 3.09 9.71
C LYS A 85 2.06 2.90 11.07
N PRO A 86 2.57 1.99 11.93
CA PRO A 86 1.84 1.59 13.14
C PRO A 86 1.72 2.76 14.13
N VAL A 87 0.60 2.81 14.81
CA VAL A 87 0.36 3.74 15.93
C VAL A 87 0.57 2.97 17.23
N TYR A 88 1.42 3.49 18.11
CA TYR A 88 1.60 2.92 19.44
C TYR A 88 0.79 3.70 20.49
N SER A 89 -0.08 3.02 21.20
CA SER A 89 -0.85 3.61 22.30
C SER A 89 -0.08 3.50 23.62
N ASN A 90 0.37 4.63 24.15
CA ASN A 90 1.03 4.66 25.47
C ASN A 90 0.08 4.26 26.61
N LEU A 91 -1.23 4.49 26.45
CA LEU A 91 -2.24 4.13 27.44
C LEU A 91 -2.47 2.62 27.50
N LEU A 92 -2.61 1.98 26.33
CA LEU A 92 -2.84 0.54 26.22
C LEU A 92 -1.53 -0.27 26.26
N ARG A 93 -0.38 0.39 26.07
CA ARG A 93 0.95 -0.21 25.92
C ARG A 93 1.04 -1.25 24.78
N GLU A 94 0.26 -1.03 23.73
CA GLU A 94 0.23 -1.90 22.55
C GLU A 94 0.02 -1.10 21.25
N TYR A 95 0.25 -1.76 20.12
CA TYR A 95 -0.03 -1.17 18.82
C TYR A 95 -1.55 -1.19 18.54
N VAL A 96 -2.06 -0.05 18.13
CA VAL A 96 -3.46 0.09 17.72
C VAL A 96 -3.72 -0.72 16.45
N PRO A 97 -4.84 -1.45 16.35
CA PRO A 97 -5.25 -2.10 15.10
C PRO A 97 -5.43 -1.09 13.97
N ALA A 98 -5.12 -1.51 12.73
CA ALA A 98 -5.29 -0.67 11.55
C ALA A 98 -6.75 -0.24 11.38
N ASN A 99 -6.97 1.03 11.06
CA ASN A 99 -8.33 1.54 10.83
C ASN A 99 -8.93 0.91 9.57
N PRO A 100 -10.03 0.14 9.68
CA PRO A 100 -10.62 -0.61 8.56
C PRO A 100 -11.08 0.29 7.42
N GLU A 101 -11.55 1.49 7.73
CA GLU A 101 -11.97 2.47 6.73
C GLU A 101 -10.77 2.94 5.90
N LYS A 102 -9.68 3.36 6.56
CA LYS A 102 -8.45 3.77 5.85
C LYS A 102 -7.90 2.63 4.98
N VAL A 103 -7.96 1.39 5.48
CA VAL A 103 -7.54 0.21 4.72
C VAL A 103 -8.44 -0.02 3.50
N ALA A 104 -9.77 0.12 3.64
CA ALA A 104 -10.71 -0.02 2.52
C ALA A 104 -10.42 0.99 1.39
N TYR A 105 -10.25 2.27 1.74
CA TYR A 105 -9.92 3.31 0.76
C TYR A 105 -8.51 3.13 0.16
N ALA A 106 -7.54 2.63 0.92
CA ALA A 106 -6.21 2.33 0.41
C ALA A 106 -6.24 1.18 -0.62
N ILE A 107 -7.00 0.11 -0.33
CA ILE A 107 -7.22 -0.99 -1.27
C ILE A 107 -7.89 -0.47 -2.54
N ALA A 108 -8.97 0.31 -2.40
CA ALA A 108 -9.69 0.90 -3.52
C ALA A 108 -8.76 1.75 -4.40
N ARG A 109 -7.94 2.61 -3.80
CA ARG A 109 -6.92 3.40 -4.49
C ARG A 109 -5.93 2.51 -5.24
N GLY A 110 -5.45 1.45 -4.61
CA GLY A 110 -4.49 0.52 -5.20
C GLY A 110 -5.02 -0.26 -6.41
N PHE A 111 -6.31 -0.50 -6.47
CA PHE A 111 -7.00 -1.17 -7.57
C PHE A 111 -7.75 -0.22 -8.51
N HIS A 112 -7.72 1.09 -8.25
CA HIS A 112 -8.50 2.12 -8.95
C HIS A 112 -10.01 1.86 -8.92
N TRP A 113 -10.52 1.38 -7.78
CA TRP A 113 -11.94 1.17 -7.56
C TRP A 113 -12.60 2.39 -6.95
N THR A 114 -13.82 2.66 -7.38
CA THR A 114 -14.74 3.55 -6.67
C THR A 114 -15.46 2.73 -5.61
N ILE A 115 -15.45 3.18 -4.36
CA ILE A 115 -16.12 2.50 -3.27
C ILE A 115 -17.04 3.43 -2.49
N ALA A 116 -18.08 2.84 -1.90
CA ALA A 116 -18.92 3.53 -0.93
C ALA A 116 -19.29 2.57 0.22
N PRO A 117 -19.40 3.10 1.45
CA PRO A 117 -19.81 2.29 2.60
C PRO A 117 -21.24 1.77 2.41
N CYS A 118 -21.52 0.55 2.89
CA CYS A 118 -22.84 -0.04 2.87
C CYS A 118 -23.11 -0.85 4.14
N GLY A 119 -24.39 -1.20 4.37
CA GLY A 119 -24.82 -1.94 5.55
C GLY A 119 -24.49 -1.21 6.85
N ASP A 120 -23.98 -1.91 7.85
CA ASP A 120 -23.71 -1.36 9.19
C ASP A 120 -22.72 -0.18 9.17
N VAL A 121 -21.77 -0.18 8.24
CA VAL A 121 -20.82 0.93 8.07
C VAL A 121 -21.55 2.21 7.63
N ALA A 122 -22.50 2.08 6.70
CA ALA A 122 -23.31 3.21 6.26
C ALA A 122 -24.22 3.71 7.39
N LEU A 123 -24.86 2.82 8.13
CA LEU A 123 -25.69 3.18 9.29
C LEU A 123 -24.90 3.96 10.35
N ASN A 124 -23.66 3.53 10.62
CA ASN A 124 -22.80 4.25 11.56
C ASN A 124 -22.42 5.64 11.06
N LYS A 125 -22.09 5.78 9.77
CA LYS A 125 -21.76 7.08 9.17
C LYS A 125 -22.96 8.04 9.15
N LEU A 126 -24.16 7.52 9.03
CA LEU A 126 -25.40 8.30 9.13
C LEU A 126 -25.82 8.60 10.58
N GLY A 127 -25.11 8.09 11.58
CA GLY A 127 -25.46 8.24 12.99
C GLY A 127 -26.67 7.43 13.42
N LEU A 128 -27.12 6.48 12.59
CA LEU A 128 -28.29 5.61 12.88
C LEU A 128 -27.94 4.39 13.73
N SER A 129 -26.65 4.08 13.85
CA SER A 129 -26.14 3.00 14.69
C SER A 129 -24.85 3.43 15.37
N THR A 130 -24.64 3.00 16.60
CA THR A 130 -23.38 3.17 17.36
C THR A 130 -22.61 1.85 17.50
N GLN A 131 -23.13 0.77 16.93
CA GLN A 131 -22.49 -0.56 17.03
C GLN A 131 -21.27 -0.63 16.11
N VAL A 132 -20.18 -1.21 16.64
CA VAL A 132 -18.98 -1.48 15.83
C VAL A 132 -19.29 -2.63 14.87
N PRO A 133 -19.15 -2.44 13.55
CA PRO A 133 -19.42 -3.51 12.59
C PRO A 133 -18.43 -4.68 12.75
N VAL A 134 -18.96 -5.90 12.79
CA VAL A 134 -18.15 -7.13 12.74
C VAL A 134 -17.53 -7.30 11.34
N VAL A 135 -18.30 -6.94 10.30
CA VAL A 135 -17.87 -6.97 8.90
C VAL A 135 -17.98 -5.57 8.32
N TRP A 136 -16.86 -5.01 7.92
CA TRP A 136 -16.80 -3.73 7.25
C TRP A 136 -17.15 -3.90 5.77
N SER A 137 -18.37 -3.51 5.39
CA SER A 137 -18.92 -3.73 4.05
C SER A 137 -18.88 -2.45 3.22
N TYR A 138 -18.39 -2.58 1.99
CA TYR A 138 -18.36 -1.52 0.98
C TYR A 138 -18.91 -2.06 -0.33
N ILE A 139 -19.65 -1.23 -1.06
CA ILE A 139 -19.93 -1.48 -2.47
C ILE A 139 -18.78 -0.96 -3.32
N SER A 140 -18.51 -1.61 -4.44
CA SER A 140 -17.38 -1.31 -5.32
C SER A 140 -17.70 -1.64 -6.77
N ASP A 141 -17.16 -0.88 -7.72
CA ASP A 141 -17.15 -1.22 -9.14
C ASP A 141 -16.20 -2.38 -9.49
N GLY A 142 -15.33 -2.76 -8.55
CA GLY A 142 -14.47 -3.94 -8.63
C GLY A 142 -15.20 -5.25 -8.34
N PRO A 143 -14.53 -6.39 -8.46
CA PRO A 143 -15.09 -7.70 -8.17
C PRO A 143 -15.39 -7.92 -6.70
N TYR A 144 -16.22 -8.90 -6.38
CA TYR A 144 -16.42 -9.34 -5.00
C TYR A 144 -15.11 -9.80 -4.40
N ARG A 145 -14.69 -9.15 -3.30
CA ARG A 145 -13.49 -9.53 -2.55
C ARG A 145 -13.69 -9.39 -1.06
N LYS A 146 -13.05 -10.28 -0.32
CA LYS A 146 -12.96 -10.22 1.14
C LYS A 146 -11.50 -10.22 1.55
N PHE A 147 -11.20 -9.40 2.56
CA PHE A 147 -9.88 -9.33 3.19
C PHE A 147 -10.09 -9.47 4.70
N SER A 148 -9.18 -10.16 5.37
CA SER A 148 -9.22 -10.30 6.81
C SER A 148 -7.82 -10.11 7.38
N TRP A 149 -7.74 -9.38 8.46
CA TRP A 149 -6.51 -9.19 9.24
C TRP A 149 -6.90 -8.99 10.70
N ASP A 150 -6.09 -9.45 11.61
CA ASP A 150 -6.40 -9.49 13.03
C ASP A 150 -7.83 -10.07 13.23
N ASN A 151 -8.74 -9.36 13.86
CA ASN A 151 -10.14 -9.74 14.04
C ASN A 151 -11.10 -8.94 13.14
N ILE A 152 -10.60 -8.28 12.11
CA ILE A 152 -11.37 -7.42 11.22
C ILE A 152 -11.61 -8.13 9.89
N THR A 153 -12.84 -8.09 9.41
CA THR A 153 -13.21 -8.55 8.07
C THR A 153 -13.72 -7.40 7.23
N LEU A 154 -13.12 -7.20 6.07
CA LEU A 154 -13.48 -6.20 5.07
C LEU A 154 -14.08 -6.89 3.86
N SER A 155 -15.27 -6.50 3.42
CA SER A 155 -15.98 -7.09 2.30
C SER A 155 -16.33 -6.04 1.24
N PHE A 156 -15.89 -6.26 0.01
CA PHE A 156 -16.30 -5.48 -1.16
C PHE A 156 -17.37 -6.24 -1.94
N LYS A 157 -18.51 -5.56 -2.17
CA LYS A 157 -19.65 -6.08 -2.95
C LYS A 157 -19.70 -5.37 -4.28
N HIS A 158 -19.74 -6.13 -5.38
CA HIS A 158 -19.80 -5.55 -6.71
C HIS A 158 -21.10 -4.77 -6.94
N ARG A 159 -20.99 -3.56 -7.47
CA ARG A 159 -22.08 -2.74 -8.01
C ARG A 159 -21.62 -2.05 -9.29
N ALA A 160 -22.57 -1.81 -10.20
CA ALA A 160 -22.25 -1.11 -11.42
C ALA A 160 -21.75 0.32 -11.12
N ASN A 161 -20.72 0.77 -11.85
CA ASN A 161 -20.10 2.08 -11.64
C ASN A 161 -21.12 3.23 -11.72
N ARG A 162 -22.15 3.10 -12.58
CA ARG A 162 -23.25 4.06 -12.69
C ARG A 162 -24.01 4.27 -11.37
N GLU A 163 -24.05 3.28 -10.49
CA GLU A 163 -24.74 3.34 -9.20
C GLU A 163 -23.88 3.99 -8.11
N ILE A 164 -22.57 4.09 -8.32
CA ILE A 164 -21.63 4.56 -7.28
C ILE A 164 -21.04 5.93 -7.65
N SER A 165 -20.66 6.17 -8.91
CA SER A 165 -19.82 7.31 -9.29
C SER A 165 -20.57 8.61 -9.58
N TYR A 166 -21.88 8.57 -9.78
CA TYR A 166 -22.69 9.77 -10.06
C TYR A 166 -23.38 10.38 -8.83
N MET A 167 -23.18 9.80 -7.66
CA MET A 167 -23.82 10.24 -6.42
C MET A 167 -22.80 10.91 -5.49
N SER A 168 -23.24 11.91 -4.73
CA SER A 168 -22.44 12.43 -3.62
C SER A 168 -22.24 11.33 -2.56
N GLU A 169 -21.19 11.42 -1.73
CA GLU A 169 -20.97 10.44 -0.64
C GLU A 169 -22.23 10.22 0.20
N THR A 170 -22.94 11.31 0.54
CA THR A 170 -24.16 11.24 1.34
C THR A 170 -25.31 10.52 0.62
N THR A 171 -25.46 10.72 -0.69
CA THR A 171 -26.50 10.06 -1.48
C THR A 171 -26.21 8.57 -1.65
N THR A 172 -24.96 8.21 -1.83
CA THR A 172 -24.52 6.80 -1.95
C THR A 172 -24.74 6.00 -0.66
N LEU A 173 -24.81 6.68 0.48
CA LEU A 173 -25.10 6.04 1.77
C LEU A 173 -26.57 5.64 1.93
N VAL A 174 -27.49 6.27 1.20
CA VAL A 174 -28.95 6.12 1.36
C VAL A 174 -29.54 5.18 0.29
N VAL A 175 -28.86 4.96 -0.80
CA VAL A 175 -29.27 4.08 -1.92
C VAL A 175 -28.63 2.70 -1.80
#